data_96261886cbdae11c04d523d3e924a325
#
_entry.id   96261886cbdae11c04d523d3e924a325
#
_cell.length_a   1.000
_cell.length_b   1.000
_cell.length_c   1.000
_cell.angle_alpha   90.00
_cell.angle_beta   90.00
_cell.angle_gamma   90.00
#
_symmetry.space_group_name_H-M   'P 1'
#
loop_
_entity.id
_entity.type
_entity.pdbx_description
1 polymer ?
#
loop_
_entity_poly.entity_id
_entity_poly.type
_entity_poly.pdbx_seq_one_letter_code
_entity_poly.pdbx_strand_id
1 'polypeptide(L)'
;MFIFGEHSREMISAETGLHLVRQLCEKEPNKNMNISQILQKNKFRLVINSNPISRKLVEDGSYCQRTNENDVDINRNWDAHWSKVTLSD
;
A
#
# COMPACT_ATOMS: atom_id res chain seq x y z
N MET A 1 -5.43 7.61 -7.62
CA MET A 1 -5.28 7.08 -6.26
C MET A 1 -4.24 5.96 -6.27
N PHE A 2 -3.42 5.88 -5.21
CA PHE A 2 -2.47 4.79 -5.01
C PHE A 2 -2.76 4.12 -3.67
N ILE A 3 -2.71 2.81 -3.63
CA ILE A 3 -2.92 2.00 -2.43
C ILE A 3 -1.70 1.10 -2.25
N PHE A 4 -1.15 1.11 -1.05
CA PHE A 4 0.01 0.33 -0.66
C PHE A 4 -0.33 -0.56 0.54
N GLY A 5 0.41 -1.66 0.69
CA GLY A 5 0.33 -2.51 1.87
C GLY A 5 -0.96 -3.33 1.97
N GLU A 6 -1.57 -3.72 0.85
CA GLU A 6 -2.75 -4.59 0.88
C GLU A 6 -2.42 -5.97 1.47
N HIS A 7 -1.28 -6.54 1.10
CA HIS A 7 -0.79 -7.79 1.69
C HIS A 7 0.26 -7.48 2.77
N SER A 8 -0.04 -7.85 3.99
CA SER A 8 0.76 -7.48 5.16
C SER A 8 2.20 -7.99 5.13
N ARG A 9 2.44 -9.19 4.57
CA ARG A 9 3.78 -9.78 4.44
C ARG A 9 4.66 -9.08 3.40
N GLU A 10 4.07 -8.33 2.48
CA GLU A 10 4.78 -7.59 1.44
C GLU A 10 5.17 -6.20 1.97
N MET A 11 6.05 -6.18 2.96
CA MET A 11 6.38 -4.98 3.75
C MET A 11 6.93 -3.83 2.92
N ILE A 12 7.62 -4.12 1.83
CA ILE A 12 8.20 -3.12 0.93
C ILE A 12 7.14 -2.21 0.29
N SER A 13 5.92 -2.69 0.11
CA SER A 13 4.82 -1.92 -0.48
C SER A 13 4.51 -0.67 0.35
N ALA A 14 4.27 -0.82 1.64
CA ALA A 14 4.00 0.30 2.54
C ALA A 14 5.23 1.24 2.69
N GLU A 15 6.43 0.69 2.73
CA GLU A 15 7.67 1.48 2.75
C GLU A 15 7.81 2.33 1.48
N THR A 16 7.45 1.77 0.32
CA THR A 16 7.43 2.51 -0.97
C THR A 16 6.42 3.65 -0.92
N GLY A 17 5.22 3.40 -0.39
CA GLY A 17 4.20 4.44 -0.22
C GLY A 17 4.67 5.58 0.69
N LEU A 18 5.29 5.26 1.81
CA LEU A 18 5.87 6.26 2.71
C LEU A 18 6.98 7.06 2.04
N HIS A 19 7.85 6.40 1.29
CA HIS A 19 8.91 7.07 0.53
C HIS A 19 8.33 8.03 -0.51
N LEU A 20 7.30 7.61 -1.26
CA LEU A 20 6.61 8.48 -2.21
C LEU A 20 6.06 9.74 -1.54
N VAL A 21 5.38 9.61 -0.39
CA VAL A 21 4.86 10.76 0.36
C VAL A 21 5.99 11.72 0.76
N ARG A 22 7.10 11.18 1.26
CA ARG A 22 8.27 12.01 1.60
C ARG A 22 8.79 12.78 0.40
N GLN A 23 8.94 12.14 -0.76
CA GLN A 23 9.37 12.79 -1.98
C GLN A 23 8.40 13.89 -2.44
N LEU A 24 7.10 13.68 -2.32
CA LEU A 24 6.09 14.68 -2.69
C LEU A 24 6.06 15.89 -1.72
N CYS A 25 6.43 15.69 -0.46
CA CYS A 25 6.35 16.70 0.60
C CYS A 25 7.69 17.36 0.93
N GLU A 26 8.81 16.89 0.40
CA GLU A 26 10.13 17.45 0.67
C GLU A 26 10.27 18.87 0.07
N LYS A 27 10.88 19.78 0.84
CA LYS A 27 11.12 21.17 0.42
C LYS A 27 12.18 21.27 -0.67
N GLU A 28 13.08 20.30 -0.73
CA GLU A 28 14.11 20.18 -1.76
C GLU A 28 13.98 18.81 -2.47
N PRO A 29 13.04 18.70 -3.42
CA PRO A 29 12.87 17.47 -4.17
C PRO A 29 14.11 17.14 -5.01
N ASN A 30 14.31 15.86 -5.28
CA ASN A 30 15.36 15.39 -6.17
C ASN A 30 15.39 16.27 -7.44
N LYS A 31 16.55 16.83 -7.76
CA LYS A 31 16.75 17.79 -8.87
C LYS A 31 16.28 17.26 -10.24
N ASN A 32 16.08 15.96 -10.37
CA ASN A 32 15.64 15.30 -11.60
C ASN A 32 14.11 15.22 -11.74
N MET A 33 13.33 15.62 -10.73
CA MET A 33 11.87 15.60 -10.77
C MET A 33 11.29 16.96 -10.46
N ASN A 34 10.47 17.48 -11.36
CA ASN A 34 9.73 18.71 -11.10
C ASN A 34 8.47 18.41 -10.28
N ILE A 35 8.65 18.11 -9.00
CA ILE A 35 7.58 17.79 -8.05
C ILE A 35 6.54 18.91 -7.99
N SER A 36 6.98 20.16 -8.02
CA SER A 36 6.08 21.31 -7.98
C SER A 36 5.09 21.33 -9.15
N GLN A 37 5.55 21.06 -10.37
CA GLN A 37 4.68 20.96 -11.55
C GLN A 37 3.73 19.75 -11.46
N ILE A 38 4.21 18.64 -10.95
CA ILE A 38 3.39 17.43 -10.77
C ILE A 38 2.25 17.70 -9.79
N LEU A 39 2.54 18.33 -8.65
CA LEU A 39 1.54 18.67 -7.63
C LEU A 39 0.55 19.73 -8.09
N GLN A 40 0.97 20.66 -8.93
CA GLN A 40 0.07 21.67 -9.50
C GLN A 40 -0.95 21.09 -10.47
N LYS A 41 -0.55 20.05 -11.22
CA LYS A 41 -1.38 19.44 -12.26
C LYS A 41 -2.17 18.22 -11.80
N ASN A 42 -1.82 17.63 -10.65
CA ASN A 42 -2.37 16.36 -10.21
C ASN A 42 -2.80 16.41 -8.74
N LYS A 43 -3.90 15.74 -8.45
CA LYS A 43 -4.35 15.47 -7.09
C LYS A 43 -4.01 14.03 -6.71
N PHE A 44 -3.22 13.86 -5.67
CA PHE A 44 -2.86 12.56 -5.13
C PHE A 44 -3.79 12.15 -4.00
N ARG A 45 -4.26 10.90 -4.04
CA ARG A 45 -4.88 10.22 -2.90
C ARG A 45 -4.05 8.99 -2.62
N LEU A 46 -3.54 8.87 -1.41
CA LEU A 46 -2.58 7.84 -1.03
C LEU A 46 -3.10 7.11 0.21
N VAL A 47 -3.17 5.79 0.12
CA VAL A 47 -3.33 4.89 1.27
C VAL A 47 -1.98 4.22 1.46
N ILE A 48 -1.21 4.66 2.45
CA ILE A 48 0.18 4.23 2.63
C ILE A 48 0.27 2.80 3.15
N ASN A 49 -0.65 2.41 4.00
CA ASN A 49 -0.76 1.05 4.50
C ASN A 49 -2.23 0.71 4.70
N SER A 50 -2.78 -0.12 3.83
CA SER A 50 -4.19 -0.52 3.87
C SER A 50 -4.46 -1.70 4.81
N ASN A 51 -3.42 -2.33 5.36
CA ASN A 51 -3.54 -3.49 6.25
C ASN A 51 -2.62 -3.34 7.48
N PRO A 52 -2.85 -2.32 8.33
CA PRO A 52 -1.93 -1.98 9.42
C PRO A 52 -1.94 -3.01 10.56
N ILE A 53 -3.10 -3.63 10.85
CA ILE A 53 -3.23 -4.60 11.93
C ILE A 53 -2.43 -5.86 11.60
N SER A 54 -2.63 -6.43 10.42
CA SER A 54 -1.88 -7.62 10.00
C SER A 54 -0.40 -7.32 9.72
N ARG A 55 -0.07 -6.08 9.33
CA ARG A 55 1.34 -5.63 9.25
C ARG A 55 2.03 -5.78 10.62
N LYS A 56 1.36 -5.41 11.69
CA LYS A 56 1.89 -5.57 13.05
C LYS A 56 2.12 -7.05 13.39
N LEU A 57 1.21 -7.94 12.98
CA LEU A 57 1.41 -9.38 13.16
C LEU A 57 2.64 -9.90 12.43
N VAL A 58 2.90 -9.41 11.20
CA VAL A 58 4.12 -9.76 10.45
C VAL A 58 5.37 -9.28 11.18
N GLU A 59 5.38 -8.06 11.67
CA GLU A 59 6.49 -7.50 12.45
C GLU A 59 6.75 -8.28 13.73
N ASP A 60 5.71 -8.85 14.33
CA ASP A 60 5.78 -9.66 15.56
C ASP A 60 6.09 -11.16 15.29
N GLY A 61 6.34 -11.55 14.03
CA GLY A 61 6.82 -12.89 13.68
C GLY A 61 5.89 -13.75 12.82
N SER A 62 4.67 -13.29 12.51
CA SER A 62 3.74 -14.00 11.62
C SER A 62 4.07 -13.72 10.14
N TYR A 63 5.26 -14.10 9.69
CA TYR A 63 5.85 -13.70 8.41
C TYR A 63 5.06 -14.12 7.16
N CYS A 64 4.18 -15.10 7.27
CA CYS A 64 3.34 -15.56 6.16
C CYS A 64 1.97 -14.86 6.09
N GLN A 65 1.65 -13.99 7.04
CA GLN A 65 0.36 -13.29 7.07
C GLN A 65 0.15 -12.45 5.81
N ARG A 66 -0.88 -12.75 5.05
CA ARG A 66 -1.23 -12.08 3.80
C ARG A 66 -2.51 -11.25 3.93
N THR A 67 -3.54 -11.87 4.50
CA THR A 67 -4.89 -11.34 4.65
C THR A 67 -4.96 -10.25 5.72
N ASN A 68 -6.10 -9.58 5.80
CA ASN A 68 -6.38 -8.69 6.93
C ASN A 68 -6.82 -9.49 8.19
N GLU A 69 -7.19 -8.80 9.25
CA GLU A 69 -7.61 -9.39 10.53
C GLU A 69 -8.92 -10.20 10.44
N ASN A 70 -9.69 -10.01 9.37
CA ASN A 70 -10.92 -10.78 9.09
C ASN A 70 -10.70 -11.91 8.09
N ASP A 71 -9.44 -12.27 7.84
CA ASP A 71 -9.02 -13.30 6.89
C ASP A 71 -9.44 -13.02 5.44
N VAL A 72 -9.53 -11.75 5.08
CA VAL A 72 -9.86 -11.29 3.73
C VAL A 72 -8.59 -10.89 2.98
N ASP A 73 -8.40 -11.47 1.79
CA ASP A 73 -7.40 -10.97 0.84
C ASP A 73 -7.92 -9.67 0.19
N ILE A 74 -7.36 -8.54 0.59
CA ILE A 74 -7.82 -7.22 0.17
C ILE A 74 -7.72 -7.08 -1.35
N ASN A 75 -6.67 -7.63 -1.97
CA ASN A 75 -6.48 -7.55 -3.42
C ASN A 75 -7.24 -8.62 -4.21
N ARG A 76 -8.16 -9.32 -3.58
CA ARG A 76 -9.14 -10.22 -4.22
C ARG A 76 -10.58 -9.78 -3.95
N ASN A 77 -10.77 -8.66 -3.26
CA ASN A 77 -12.07 -8.17 -2.79
C ASN A 77 -12.55 -6.90 -3.50
N TRP A 78 -11.90 -6.51 -4.60
CA TRP A 78 -12.34 -5.42 -5.46
C TRP A 78 -13.51 -5.88 -6.33
N ASP A 79 -14.45 -4.97 -6.60
CA ASP A 79 -15.59 -5.21 -7.50
C ASP A 79 -15.16 -5.24 -8.97
N ALA A 80 -14.26 -6.18 -9.29
CA ALA A 80 -13.77 -6.43 -10.63
C ALA A 80 -13.30 -7.89 -10.71
N HIS A 81 -13.86 -8.66 -11.61
CA HIS A 81 -13.56 -10.10 -11.78
C HIS A 81 -13.64 -10.91 -10.48
N TRP A 82 -14.58 -10.52 -9.65
CA TRP A 82 -14.75 -11.11 -8.33
C TRP A 82 -15.32 -12.52 -8.49
N SER A 83 -14.51 -13.52 -8.24
CA SER A 83 -14.97 -14.90 -8.10
C SER A 83 -14.92 -15.30 -6.63
N LYS A 84 -15.86 -16.15 -6.20
CA LYS A 84 -15.73 -16.87 -4.92
C LYS A 84 -14.52 -17.79 -5.04
N VAL A 85 -13.34 -17.25 -4.73
CA VAL A 85 -12.14 -18.08 -4.60
C VAL A 85 -12.35 -18.92 -3.36
N THR A 86 -12.46 -20.21 -3.57
CA THR A 86 -12.34 -21.19 -2.50
C THR A 86 -10.93 -21.05 -1.90
N LEU A 87 -10.85 -21.05 -0.58
CA LEU A 87 -9.66 -20.84 0.26
C LEU A 87 -8.54 -21.88 0.08
N SER A 88 -8.25 -22.32 -1.13
CA SER A 88 -7.28 -23.39 -1.38
C SER A 88 -6.01 -22.96 -2.11
N ASP A 89 -5.73 -21.65 -2.23
CA ASP A 89 -4.50 -21.19 -2.91
C ASP A 89 -3.65 -20.29 -2.01
#